data_9184f8275096c2e335f13f2045c340bb
#
_entry.id   9184f8275096c2e335f13f2045c340bb
#
_cell.length_a   1.000
_cell.length_b   1.000
_cell.length_c   1.000
_cell.angle_alpha   90.00
_cell.angle_beta   90.00
_cell.angle_gamma   90.00
#
_symmetry.space_group_name_H-M   'P 1'
#
loop_
_entity.id
_entity.type
_entity.pdbx_description
1 polymer ?
#
loop_
_entity_poly.entity_id
_entity_poly.type
_entity_poly.pdbx_seq_one_letter_code
_entity_poly.pdbx_strand_id
1 'polypeptide(L)'
;MMSTIRSIPWLLLAIVMLAMPASSSAQVLVSITTAPPELPVYEQPICTGEGYIWTPGYWAYGPEGYFWVPGTWVLVPEPGLLWTPGYWVWSDRLYVWHAGYWGPQVGFYGGVNYGYGYSGTGYQGAYWNNGALYYNRSVNNVNVTNVHNVYNTTVVNNTTVNNVSYNGGTGGTTARPTAAELAAARAQRVPSTAEQTQHERAASTNRAQLASVNHGQPPVAATAKPGVFTGHGVEATGTPQHPVTNGAAAKDAGTAPATPAHPNVATPSYPNNNPPPKPAPHPESKPQPESKP
;
A
#
# COMPACT_ATOMS: atom_id res chain seq x y z
N MET A 1 46.59 -31.36 -47.18
CA MET A 1 46.50 -31.74 -45.79
C MET A 1 46.71 -30.49 -44.97
N MET A 2 45.64 -29.84 -44.53
CA MET A 2 45.61 -28.86 -43.44
C MET A 2 44.27 -28.09 -43.50
N SER A 3 43.37 -28.48 -42.73
CA SER A 3 42.29 -27.56 -42.28
C SER A 3 41.33 -28.32 -41.37
N THR A 4 41.55 -28.26 -40.10
CA THR A 4 40.53 -28.44 -39.06
C THR A 4 41.15 -27.97 -37.77
N ILE A 5 40.71 -26.89 -37.22
CA ILE A 5 40.66 -26.47 -35.80
C ILE A 5 40.46 -24.93 -35.75
N ARG A 6 39.23 -24.46 -35.96
CA ARG A 6 38.87 -23.04 -35.66
C ARG A 6 37.47 -22.85 -35.09
N SER A 7 36.78 -23.92 -34.72
CA SER A 7 35.35 -23.83 -34.28
C SER A 7 35.12 -24.03 -32.77
N ILE A 8 36.15 -24.34 -31.99
CA ILE A 8 36.01 -24.70 -30.57
C ILE A 8 35.85 -23.49 -29.62
N PRO A 9 36.45 -22.28 -29.84
CA PRO A 9 36.32 -21.19 -28.88
C PRO A 9 34.94 -20.56 -28.82
N TRP A 10 34.15 -20.63 -29.90
CA TRP A 10 32.79 -20.05 -29.91
C TRP A 10 31.75 -20.89 -29.18
N LEU A 11 31.93 -22.21 -29.14
CA LEU A 11 31.02 -23.12 -28.45
C LEU A 11 31.19 -23.03 -26.92
N LEU A 12 32.39 -22.80 -26.43
CA LEU A 12 32.68 -22.58 -25.02
C LEU A 12 32.17 -21.22 -24.52
N LEU A 13 32.20 -20.19 -25.37
CA LEU A 13 31.65 -18.88 -25.01
C LEU A 13 30.13 -18.91 -24.89
N ALA A 14 29.44 -19.69 -25.72
CA ALA A 14 27.99 -19.86 -25.67
C ALA A 14 27.52 -20.61 -24.40
N ILE A 15 28.33 -21.57 -23.92
CA ILE A 15 27.98 -22.34 -22.69
C ILE A 15 28.18 -21.51 -21.42
N VAL A 16 29.14 -20.58 -21.40
CA VAL A 16 29.35 -19.68 -20.24
C VAL A 16 28.23 -18.65 -20.10
N MET A 17 27.57 -18.24 -21.19
CA MET A 17 26.44 -17.32 -21.15
C MET A 17 25.14 -17.96 -20.62
N LEU A 18 25.01 -19.29 -20.60
CA LEU A 18 23.81 -19.98 -20.06
C LEU A 18 23.88 -20.28 -18.55
N ALA A 19 25.02 -20.00 -17.91
CA ALA A 19 25.22 -20.28 -16.49
C ALA A 19 25.15 -19.02 -15.59
N MET A 20 24.36 -17.99 -15.96
CA MET A 20 24.07 -16.95 -15.01
C MET A 20 23.10 -17.52 -13.97
N PRO A 21 23.49 -17.63 -12.67
CA PRO A 21 22.55 -18.00 -11.65
C PRO A 21 21.47 -16.92 -11.60
N ALA A 22 20.22 -17.29 -11.85
CA ALA A 22 19.10 -16.45 -11.51
C ALA A 22 19.23 -16.16 -10.01
N SER A 23 19.53 -14.91 -9.65
CA SER A 23 19.57 -14.47 -8.27
C SER A 23 18.15 -14.58 -7.73
N SER A 24 17.80 -15.75 -7.20
CA SER A 24 16.62 -15.96 -6.36
C SER A 24 16.81 -15.04 -5.17
N SER A 25 16.14 -13.89 -5.15
CA SER A 25 16.00 -13.10 -3.93
C SER A 25 15.20 -13.96 -2.95
N ALA A 26 15.89 -14.69 -2.09
CA ALA A 26 15.28 -15.40 -0.98
C ALA A 26 14.62 -14.33 -0.08
N GLN A 27 13.31 -14.26 -0.11
CA GLN A 27 12.57 -13.46 0.87
C GLN A 27 12.81 -14.11 2.23
N VAL A 28 13.46 -13.38 3.13
CA VAL A 28 13.62 -13.82 4.52
C VAL A 28 12.23 -13.82 5.15
N LEU A 29 11.70 -15.00 5.41
CA LEU A 29 10.43 -15.15 6.10
C LEU A 29 10.67 -14.97 7.61
N VAL A 30 10.23 -13.85 8.16
CA VAL A 30 10.26 -13.61 9.60
C VAL A 30 9.03 -14.25 10.23
N SER A 31 9.23 -15.19 11.17
CA SER A 31 8.16 -15.91 11.87
C SER A 31 8.40 -15.86 13.37
N ILE A 32 7.41 -15.39 14.13
CA ILE A 32 7.52 -15.16 15.58
C ILE A 32 6.27 -15.59 16.32
N THR A 33 6.40 -15.93 17.59
CA THR A 33 5.30 -16.39 18.46
C THR A 33 4.55 -15.24 19.15
N THR A 34 5.17 -14.07 19.27
CA THR A 34 4.61 -12.90 19.95
C THR A 34 3.85 -12.03 18.95
N ALA A 35 2.63 -11.59 19.30
CA ALA A 35 1.85 -10.68 18.46
C ALA A 35 2.56 -9.32 18.29
N PRO A 36 2.50 -8.71 17.10
CA PRO A 36 2.94 -7.34 16.95
C PRO A 36 2.07 -6.39 17.79
N PRO A 37 2.64 -5.30 18.33
CA PRO A 37 1.87 -4.32 19.09
C PRO A 37 0.77 -3.68 18.23
N GLU A 38 -0.19 -3.01 18.88
CA GLU A 38 -1.19 -2.19 18.18
C GLU A 38 -0.52 -1.07 17.38
N LEU A 39 -1.18 -0.64 16.29
CA LEU A 39 -0.70 0.49 15.50
C LEU A 39 -0.80 1.78 16.34
N PRO A 40 0.26 2.58 16.43
CA PRO A 40 0.20 3.88 17.05
C PRO A 40 -0.66 4.84 16.23
N VAL A 41 -1.32 5.77 16.90
CA VAL A 41 -2.07 6.84 16.26
C VAL A 41 -1.17 8.06 16.12
N TYR A 42 -1.15 8.67 14.96
CA TYR A 42 -0.33 9.84 14.66
C TYR A 42 -0.98 10.70 13.57
N GLU A 43 -0.48 11.90 13.36
CA GLU A 43 -0.84 12.73 12.22
C GLU A 43 0.09 12.45 11.03
N GLN A 44 -0.46 12.54 9.83
CA GLN A 44 0.34 12.42 8.61
C GLN A 44 1.07 13.75 8.36
N PRO A 45 2.40 13.78 8.23
CA PRO A 45 3.12 14.97 7.81
C PRO A 45 2.64 15.47 6.44
N ILE A 46 2.79 16.78 6.19
CA ILE A 46 2.44 17.36 4.89
C ILE A 46 3.28 16.72 3.78
N CYS A 47 2.62 16.35 2.68
CA CYS A 47 3.28 15.83 1.48
C CYS A 47 4.30 16.83 0.92
N THR A 48 5.50 16.38 0.62
CA THR A 48 6.61 17.24 0.20
C THR A 48 6.54 17.64 -1.28
N GLY A 49 5.72 16.99 -2.10
CA GLY A 49 5.60 17.30 -3.53
C GLY A 49 4.83 16.26 -4.34
N GLU A 50 4.75 16.47 -5.63
CA GLU A 50 4.11 15.54 -6.56
C GLU A 50 4.91 14.24 -6.74
N GLY A 51 4.21 13.15 -7.04
CA GLY A 51 4.83 11.83 -7.24
C GLY A 51 5.16 11.07 -5.96
N TYR A 52 4.86 11.63 -4.78
CA TYR A 52 5.05 10.93 -3.51
C TYR A 52 3.78 10.17 -3.12
N ILE A 53 3.93 8.94 -2.64
CA ILE A 53 2.84 8.15 -2.04
C ILE A 53 3.15 7.94 -0.56
N TRP A 54 2.10 8.04 0.26
CA TRP A 54 2.20 7.70 1.66
C TRP A 54 2.44 6.20 1.84
N THR A 55 3.53 5.84 2.51
CA THR A 55 3.79 4.49 2.99
C THR A 55 3.56 4.48 4.49
N PRO A 56 2.50 3.83 4.98
CA PRO A 56 2.15 3.86 6.40
C PRO A 56 3.21 3.17 7.24
N GLY A 57 3.31 3.59 8.50
CA GLY A 57 4.21 2.96 9.45
C GLY A 57 3.75 1.55 9.82
N TYR A 58 4.69 0.74 10.28
CA TYR A 58 4.46 -0.65 10.66
C TYR A 58 5.46 -1.12 11.73
N TRP A 59 5.07 -2.17 12.44
CA TRP A 59 5.98 -2.87 13.34
C TRP A 59 6.81 -3.87 12.55
N ALA A 60 8.11 -3.65 12.47
CA ALA A 60 9.09 -4.62 11.98
C ALA A 60 9.66 -5.42 13.16
N TYR A 61 10.33 -6.52 12.88
CA TYR A 61 10.92 -7.37 13.91
C TYR A 61 12.42 -7.60 13.64
N GLY A 62 13.22 -7.36 14.65
CA GLY A 62 14.68 -7.49 14.61
C GLY A 62 15.23 -8.29 15.78
N PRO A 63 16.56 -8.32 15.97
CA PRO A 63 17.21 -9.05 17.06
C PRO A 63 16.75 -8.63 18.46
N GLU A 64 16.36 -7.35 18.64
CA GLU A 64 15.88 -6.80 19.90
C GLU A 64 14.35 -6.82 20.05
N GLY A 65 13.63 -7.48 19.13
CA GLY A 65 12.18 -7.56 19.12
C GLY A 65 11.52 -6.60 18.13
N TYR A 66 10.26 -6.28 18.37
CA TYR A 66 9.53 -5.33 17.52
C TYR A 66 10.10 -3.92 17.64
N PHE A 67 10.23 -3.25 16.49
CA PHE A 67 10.52 -1.82 16.39
C PHE A 67 9.59 -1.15 15.40
N TRP A 68 9.25 0.09 15.67
CA TRP A 68 8.39 0.87 14.79
C TRP A 68 9.16 1.47 13.62
N VAL A 69 8.73 1.20 12.41
CA VAL A 69 9.16 1.91 11.20
C VAL A 69 8.17 3.03 10.94
N PRO A 70 8.55 4.30 11.07
CA PRO A 70 7.62 5.42 10.91
C PRO A 70 6.98 5.48 9.53
N GLY A 71 5.71 5.89 9.47
CA GLY A 71 5.11 6.22 8.18
C GLY A 71 5.86 7.36 7.50
N THR A 72 5.95 7.34 6.16
CA THR A 72 6.70 8.36 5.43
C THR A 72 6.20 8.53 4.00
N TRP A 73 6.44 9.71 3.40
CA TRP A 73 6.19 9.94 2.00
C TRP A 73 7.37 9.43 1.17
N VAL A 74 7.09 8.59 0.19
CA VAL A 74 8.10 7.96 -0.69
C VAL A 74 7.82 8.32 -2.13
N LEU A 75 8.86 8.74 -2.84
CA LEU A 75 8.76 8.99 -4.28
C LEU A 75 8.49 7.67 -5.00
N VAL A 76 7.46 7.64 -5.84
CA VAL A 76 7.10 6.45 -6.62
C VAL A 76 8.26 6.07 -7.53
N PRO A 77 8.74 4.81 -7.52
CA PRO A 77 9.90 4.40 -8.32
C PRO A 77 9.63 4.47 -9.83
N GLU A 78 8.39 4.26 -10.24
CA GLU A 78 7.95 4.33 -11.64
C GLU A 78 6.51 4.84 -11.72
N PRO A 79 6.16 5.71 -12.69
CA PRO A 79 4.78 6.14 -12.90
C PRO A 79 3.83 4.95 -13.09
N GLY A 80 2.65 5.03 -12.50
CA GLY A 80 1.64 3.96 -12.57
C GLY A 80 1.68 2.98 -11.40
N LEU A 81 2.70 3.03 -10.53
CA LEU A 81 2.79 2.14 -9.38
C LEU A 81 2.14 2.76 -8.14
N LEU A 82 1.53 1.89 -7.33
CA LEU A 82 0.95 2.17 -6.02
C LEU A 82 1.62 1.26 -4.98
N TRP A 83 1.68 1.71 -3.74
CA TRP A 83 2.26 0.94 -2.65
C TRP A 83 1.22 0.02 -2.01
N THR A 84 1.52 -1.27 -1.89
CA THR A 84 0.81 -2.21 -1.04
C THR A 84 1.57 -2.34 0.28
N PRO A 85 1.00 -1.94 1.42
CA PRO A 85 1.65 -2.09 2.72
C PRO A 85 1.97 -3.54 3.06
N GLY A 86 3.10 -3.76 3.73
CA GLY A 86 3.37 -5.05 4.37
C GLY A 86 2.45 -5.27 5.57
N TYR A 87 2.26 -6.52 5.98
CA TYR A 87 1.40 -6.87 7.09
C TYR A 87 1.82 -8.19 7.75
N TRP A 88 1.43 -8.36 9.00
CA TRP A 88 1.57 -9.62 9.73
C TRP A 88 0.33 -10.48 9.54
N VAL A 89 0.53 -11.80 9.39
CA VAL A 89 -0.54 -12.78 9.39
C VAL A 89 -0.28 -13.87 10.43
N TRP A 90 -1.30 -14.25 11.18
CA TRP A 90 -1.25 -15.40 12.06
C TRP A 90 -1.50 -16.67 11.23
N SER A 91 -0.51 -17.54 11.14
CA SER A 91 -0.57 -18.84 10.47
C SER A 91 0.29 -19.85 11.23
N ASP A 92 -0.21 -21.06 11.38
CA ASP A 92 0.51 -22.19 12.00
C ASP A 92 1.13 -21.86 13.37
N ARG A 93 0.41 -21.09 14.19
CA ARG A 93 0.81 -20.63 15.52
C ARG A 93 1.97 -19.62 15.52
N LEU A 94 2.23 -18.98 14.40
CA LEU A 94 3.26 -17.98 14.23
C LEU A 94 2.68 -16.73 13.56
N TYR A 95 3.26 -15.57 13.87
CA TYR A 95 3.07 -14.35 13.11
C TYR A 95 4.11 -14.31 12.00
N VAL A 96 3.66 -14.27 10.77
CA VAL A 96 4.48 -14.28 9.56
C VAL A 96 4.38 -12.92 8.88
N TRP A 97 5.52 -12.31 8.58
CA TRP A 97 5.57 -11.02 7.88
C TRP A 97 5.43 -11.19 6.37
N HIS A 98 4.49 -10.48 5.78
CA HIS A 98 4.38 -10.27 4.34
C HIS A 98 4.89 -8.88 4.00
N ALA A 99 6.00 -8.81 3.28
CA ALA A 99 6.61 -7.54 2.90
C ALA A 99 5.72 -6.74 1.93
N GLY A 100 5.72 -5.41 2.09
CA GLY A 100 5.08 -4.51 1.15
C GLY A 100 5.80 -4.48 -0.21
N TYR A 101 5.09 -4.00 -1.23
CA TYR A 101 5.61 -3.92 -2.59
C TYR A 101 4.93 -2.82 -3.41
N TRP A 102 5.57 -2.39 -4.47
CA TRP A 102 5.02 -1.52 -5.50
C TRP A 102 4.37 -2.34 -6.61
N GLY A 103 3.20 -1.94 -7.07
CA GLY A 103 2.49 -2.60 -8.16
C GLY A 103 1.46 -1.69 -8.80
N PRO A 104 0.91 -2.05 -9.99
CA PRO A 104 -0.08 -1.23 -10.70
C PRO A 104 -1.42 -1.10 -9.95
N GLN A 105 -1.65 -1.98 -9.00
CA GLN A 105 -2.82 -2.00 -8.12
C GLN A 105 -2.38 -2.37 -6.71
N VAL A 106 -3.09 -1.83 -5.71
CA VAL A 106 -2.87 -2.21 -4.31
C VAL A 106 -3.46 -3.60 -4.08
N GLY A 107 -2.63 -4.50 -3.56
CA GLY A 107 -3.02 -5.86 -3.19
C GLY A 107 -3.54 -5.95 -1.76
N PHE A 108 -3.74 -7.17 -1.30
CA PHE A 108 -4.15 -7.44 0.07
C PHE A 108 -3.04 -7.08 1.07
N TYR A 109 -3.42 -6.38 2.12
CA TYR A 109 -2.54 -5.98 3.22
C TYR A 109 -3.14 -6.32 4.60
N GLY A 110 -3.70 -7.53 4.68
CA GLY A 110 -4.17 -8.10 5.94
C GLY A 110 -5.51 -7.55 6.44
N GLY A 111 -6.20 -6.69 5.70
CA GLY A 111 -7.38 -6.00 6.22
C GLY A 111 -7.07 -5.01 7.34
N VAL A 112 -5.80 -4.63 7.49
CA VAL A 112 -5.31 -3.70 8.51
C VAL A 112 -5.67 -2.27 8.11
N ASN A 113 -6.27 -1.52 9.04
CA ASN A 113 -6.56 -0.10 8.81
C ASN A 113 -5.34 0.75 9.19
N TYR A 114 -4.51 1.08 8.19
CA TYR A 114 -3.34 1.95 8.37
C TYR A 114 -3.68 3.44 8.32
N GLY A 115 -4.94 3.80 8.01
CA GLY A 115 -5.31 5.20 7.77
C GLY A 115 -4.83 5.74 6.42
N TYR A 116 -5.05 7.03 6.19
CA TYR A 116 -4.51 7.79 5.05
C TYR A 116 -4.75 7.13 3.68
N GLY A 117 -5.97 6.61 3.49
CA GLY A 117 -6.39 5.93 2.28
C GLY A 117 -6.21 4.41 2.30
N TYR A 118 -5.57 3.83 3.30
CA TYR A 118 -5.47 2.38 3.52
C TYR A 118 -6.43 1.95 4.64
N SER A 119 -7.69 1.72 4.30
CA SER A 119 -8.76 1.44 5.25
C SER A 119 -9.09 -0.05 5.43
N GLY A 120 -8.14 -0.92 5.15
CA GLY A 120 -8.28 -2.38 5.26
C GLY A 120 -8.49 -3.08 3.92
N THR A 121 -8.98 -2.38 2.89
CA THR A 121 -9.18 -2.92 1.54
C THR A 121 -8.91 -1.86 0.49
N GLY A 122 -8.13 -2.17 -0.53
CA GLY A 122 -7.80 -1.26 -1.63
C GLY A 122 -7.05 -0.02 -1.17
N TYR A 123 -7.08 1.03 -1.99
CA TYR A 123 -6.43 2.31 -1.71
C TYR A 123 -7.27 3.48 -2.19
N GLN A 124 -7.48 4.47 -1.33
CA GLN A 124 -8.32 5.63 -1.59
C GLN A 124 -7.55 6.95 -1.45
N GLY A 125 -6.22 6.87 -1.23
CA GLY A 125 -5.37 8.04 -1.03
C GLY A 125 -4.97 8.75 -2.31
N ALA A 126 -4.81 8.01 -3.41
CA ALA A 126 -4.45 8.57 -4.72
C ALA A 126 -4.77 7.59 -5.86
N TYR A 127 -4.79 8.10 -7.09
CA TYR A 127 -4.88 7.29 -8.30
C TYR A 127 -4.09 7.92 -9.45
N TRP A 128 -3.67 7.09 -10.40
CA TRP A 128 -3.00 7.52 -11.61
C TRP A 128 -3.99 7.85 -12.72
N ASN A 129 -3.79 8.99 -13.39
CA ASN A 129 -4.54 9.37 -14.59
C ASN A 129 -3.58 10.06 -15.57
N ASN A 130 -3.47 9.54 -16.78
CA ASN A 130 -2.61 10.07 -17.85
C ASN A 130 -1.16 10.37 -17.40
N GLY A 131 -0.57 9.47 -16.58
CA GLY A 131 0.80 9.63 -16.10
C GLY A 131 0.97 10.62 -14.95
N ALA A 132 -0.09 11.24 -14.45
CA ALA A 132 -0.09 12.10 -13.28
C ALA A 132 -0.78 11.42 -12.09
N LEU A 133 -0.26 11.64 -10.89
CA LEU A 133 -0.83 11.15 -9.63
C LEU A 133 -1.79 12.18 -9.06
N TYR A 134 -3.05 11.77 -8.81
CA TYR A 134 -4.10 12.60 -8.22
C TYR A 134 -4.32 12.19 -6.77
N TYR A 135 -4.31 13.14 -5.85
CA TYR A 135 -4.37 12.91 -4.41
C TYR A 135 -5.73 13.22 -3.81
N ASN A 136 -6.24 12.31 -2.99
CA ASN A 136 -7.46 12.53 -2.21
C ASN A 136 -7.15 13.34 -0.95
N ARG A 137 -7.54 14.61 -0.93
CA ARG A 137 -7.36 15.51 0.22
C ARG A 137 -8.20 15.13 1.43
N SER A 138 -9.27 14.34 1.25
CA SER A 138 -10.10 13.88 2.38
C SER A 138 -9.38 12.88 3.28
N VAL A 139 -8.28 12.26 2.81
CA VAL A 139 -7.52 11.25 3.55
C VAL A 139 -6.02 11.52 3.59
N ASN A 140 -5.52 12.50 2.84
CA ASN A 140 -4.10 12.87 2.81
C ASN A 140 -3.89 14.31 3.23
N ASN A 141 -2.83 14.53 3.97
CA ASN A 141 -2.33 15.87 4.30
C ASN A 141 -1.48 16.41 3.15
N VAL A 142 -2.14 16.96 2.12
CA VAL A 142 -1.50 17.57 0.94
C VAL A 142 -1.79 19.06 0.87
N ASN A 143 -0.74 19.84 0.59
CA ASN A 143 -0.85 21.26 0.34
C ASN A 143 -0.95 21.53 -1.17
N VAL A 144 -1.96 22.28 -1.59
CA VAL A 144 -2.17 22.64 -3.01
C VAL A 144 -1.05 23.50 -3.61
N THR A 145 -0.21 24.10 -2.78
CA THR A 145 1.00 24.80 -3.23
C THR A 145 2.07 23.85 -3.76
N ASN A 146 2.14 22.63 -3.19
CA ASN A 146 3.15 21.63 -3.51
C ASN A 146 2.61 20.47 -4.36
N VAL A 147 1.28 20.32 -4.40
CA VAL A 147 0.59 19.22 -5.10
C VAL A 147 -0.63 19.81 -5.80
N HIS A 148 -0.63 19.84 -7.13
CA HIS A 148 -1.66 20.49 -7.94
C HIS A 148 -2.82 19.54 -8.30
N ASN A 149 -2.51 18.26 -8.50
CA ASN A 149 -3.49 17.25 -8.89
C ASN A 149 -4.21 16.70 -7.65
N VAL A 150 -5.29 17.33 -7.23
CA VAL A 150 -6.03 16.97 -6.02
C VAL A 150 -7.52 16.79 -6.29
N TYR A 151 -8.15 15.94 -5.49
CA TYR A 151 -9.60 15.75 -5.46
C TYR A 151 -10.07 15.52 -4.03
N ASN A 152 -11.38 15.63 -3.81
CA ASN A 152 -12.01 15.34 -2.54
C ASN A 152 -13.08 14.25 -2.72
N THR A 153 -12.83 13.09 -2.18
CA THR A 153 -13.83 12.02 -2.09
C THR A 153 -13.89 11.55 -0.65
N THR A 154 -15.05 11.73 -0.03
CA THR A 154 -15.25 11.27 1.35
C THR A 154 -15.17 9.76 1.39
N VAL A 155 -14.28 9.26 2.23
CA VAL A 155 -14.15 7.82 2.50
C VAL A 155 -15.01 7.52 3.71
N VAL A 156 -16.16 6.88 3.49
CA VAL A 156 -17.00 6.38 4.59
C VAL A 156 -16.39 5.08 5.07
N ASN A 157 -15.68 5.16 6.18
CA ASN A 157 -15.12 3.98 6.82
C ASN A 157 -16.06 3.54 7.94
N ASN A 158 -16.87 2.52 7.67
CA ASN A 158 -17.76 1.90 8.67
C ASN A 158 -17.00 0.95 9.62
N THR A 159 -15.68 0.90 9.50
CA THR A 159 -14.85 0.06 10.36
C THR A 159 -14.61 0.80 11.68
N THR A 160 -14.95 0.18 12.78
CA THR A 160 -14.47 0.61 14.12
C THR A 160 -12.95 0.74 14.01
N VAL A 161 -12.40 1.87 14.49
CA VAL A 161 -10.94 2.08 14.50
C VAL A 161 -10.33 1.05 15.44
N ASN A 162 -9.98 -0.09 14.89
CA ASN A 162 -9.18 -1.08 15.58
C ASN A 162 -7.74 -0.82 15.17
N ASN A 163 -6.90 -0.44 16.14
CA ASN A 163 -5.45 -0.29 15.94
C ASN A 163 -4.75 -1.64 15.76
N VAL A 164 -5.46 -2.63 15.26
CA VAL A 164 -4.96 -3.98 15.05
C VAL A 164 -3.94 -3.96 13.91
N SER A 165 -2.77 -4.53 14.16
CA SER A 165 -1.62 -4.52 13.25
C SER A 165 -1.40 -5.85 12.50
N TYR A 166 -2.32 -6.82 12.63
CA TYR A 166 -2.17 -8.15 12.03
C TYR A 166 -3.50 -8.77 11.61
N ASN A 167 -3.42 -9.77 10.74
CA ASN A 167 -4.56 -10.55 10.25
C ASN A 167 -4.57 -11.96 10.87
N GLY A 168 -5.74 -12.47 11.19
CA GLY A 168 -5.93 -13.80 11.76
C GLY A 168 -5.61 -13.89 13.26
N GLY A 169 -5.78 -15.07 13.83
CA GLY A 169 -5.56 -15.31 15.27
C GLY A 169 -6.56 -14.60 16.18
N THR A 170 -6.28 -14.62 17.47
CA THR A 170 -7.11 -13.97 18.48
C THR A 170 -6.84 -12.46 18.47
N GLY A 171 -7.85 -11.64 18.20
CA GLY A 171 -7.74 -10.18 18.19
C GLY A 171 -7.26 -9.59 16.85
N GLY A 172 -6.81 -10.39 15.89
CA GLY A 172 -6.45 -9.93 14.56
C GLY A 172 -7.67 -9.62 13.67
N THR A 173 -7.44 -8.97 12.53
CA THR A 173 -8.48 -8.78 11.51
C THR A 173 -8.89 -10.13 10.92
N THR A 174 -10.14 -10.22 10.47
CA THR A 174 -10.66 -11.43 9.83
C THR A 174 -10.84 -11.27 8.32
N ALA A 175 -10.28 -10.19 7.76
CA ALA A 175 -10.41 -9.87 6.34
C ALA A 175 -9.77 -10.97 5.46
N ARG A 176 -10.37 -11.18 4.31
CA ARG A 176 -9.87 -12.07 3.27
C ARG A 176 -9.61 -11.24 1.99
N PRO A 177 -8.62 -11.62 1.19
CA PRO A 177 -8.35 -10.90 -0.04
C PRO A 177 -9.54 -11.00 -1.01
N THR A 178 -9.87 -9.89 -1.63
CA THR A 178 -10.82 -9.80 -2.74
C THR A 178 -10.22 -10.39 -4.02
N ALA A 179 -11.05 -10.63 -5.03
CA ALA A 179 -10.59 -11.11 -6.33
C ALA A 179 -9.60 -10.12 -6.99
N ALA A 180 -9.82 -8.81 -6.83
CA ALA A 180 -8.91 -7.76 -7.34
C ALA A 180 -7.56 -7.78 -6.63
N GLU A 181 -7.53 -7.92 -5.30
CA GLU A 181 -6.30 -8.02 -4.50
C GLU A 181 -5.51 -9.29 -4.81
N LEU A 182 -6.21 -10.41 -5.06
CA LEU A 182 -5.58 -11.65 -5.52
C LEU A 182 -4.98 -11.50 -6.92
N ALA A 183 -5.62 -10.74 -7.81
CA ALA A 183 -5.09 -10.43 -9.13
C ALA A 183 -3.85 -9.53 -9.01
N ALA A 184 -3.88 -8.50 -8.16
CA ALA A 184 -2.74 -7.64 -7.86
C ALA A 184 -1.53 -8.42 -7.32
N ALA A 185 -1.77 -9.43 -6.48
CA ALA A 185 -0.71 -10.30 -5.96
C ALA A 185 -0.01 -11.15 -7.03
N ARG A 186 -0.63 -11.37 -8.19
CA ARG A 186 -0.08 -12.11 -9.34
C ARG A 186 0.56 -11.21 -10.39
N ALA A 187 0.30 -9.90 -10.34
CA ALA A 187 0.88 -8.92 -11.24
C ALA A 187 2.38 -8.74 -10.98
N GLN A 188 3.06 -8.06 -11.90
CA GLN A 188 4.46 -7.66 -11.70
C GLN A 188 4.57 -6.76 -10.47
N ARG A 189 5.52 -7.06 -9.58
CA ARG A 189 5.78 -6.34 -8.34
C ARG A 189 7.21 -5.84 -8.31
N VAL A 190 7.39 -4.64 -7.78
CA VAL A 190 8.70 -4.05 -7.51
C VAL A 190 8.88 -4.00 -5.99
N PRO A 191 10.01 -4.47 -5.46
CA PRO A 191 10.27 -4.43 -4.01
C PRO A 191 10.37 -3.00 -3.49
N SER A 192 10.49 -2.86 -2.17
CA SER A 192 10.78 -1.60 -1.50
C SER A 192 12.01 -0.91 -2.11
N THR A 193 11.96 0.41 -2.25
CA THR A 193 13.07 1.21 -2.76
C THR A 193 14.26 1.20 -1.80
N ALA A 194 15.42 1.63 -2.27
CA ALA A 194 16.60 1.80 -1.42
C ALA A 194 16.34 2.78 -0.26
N GLU A 195 15.56 3.84 -0.52
CA GLU A 195 15.18 4.82 0.51
C GLU A 195 14.29 4.20 1.60
N GLN A 196 13.30 3.38 1.22
CA GLN A 196 12.46 2.65 2.16
C GLN A 196 13.30 1.67 3.01
N THR A 197 14.23 0.95 2.37
CA THR A 197 15.12 0.02 3.06
C THR A 197 16.07 0.74 4.05
N GLN A 198 16.59 1.92 3.66
CA GLN A 198 17.42 2.75 4.55
C GLN A 198 16.60 3.32 5.71
N HIS A 199 15.35 3.71 5.46
CA HIS A 199 14.43 4.20 6.48
C HIS A 199 14.15 3.13 7.54
N GLU A 200 13.87 1.90 7.11
CA GLU A 200 13.70 0.76 8.02
C GLU A 200 14.97 0.47 8.82
N ARG A 201 16.14 0.48 8.19
CA ARG A 201 17.43 0.31 8.88
C ARG A 201 17.69 1.41 9.91
N ALA A 202 17.40 2.66 9.58
CA ALA A 202 17.53 3.76 10.53
C ALA A 202 16.59 3.60 11.73
N ALA A 203 15.36 3.10 11.50
CA ALA A 203 14.42 2.77 12.55
C ALA A 203 14.95 1.62 13.44
N SER A 204 15.48 0.55 12.83
CA SER A 204 15.96 -0.64 13.56
C SER A 204 17.14 -0.36 14.49
N THR A 205 17.94 0.66 14.18
CA THR A 205 19.08 1.08 15.01
C THR A 205 18.72 2.14 16.06
N ASN A 206 17.51 2.69 15.98
CA ASN A 206 17.03 3.67 16.95
C ASN A 206 16.32 2.99 18.12
N ARG A 207 17.00 2.91 19.26
CA ARG A 207 16.50 2.26 20.46
C ARG A 207 15.14 2.80 20.93
N ALA A 208 14.83 4.08 20.70
CA ALA A 208 13.55 4.67 21.08
C ALA A 208 12.37 4.12 20.24
N GLN A 209 12.64 3.50 19.09
CA GLN A 209 11.62 2.87 18.26
C GLN A 209 11.29 1.43 18.68
N LEU A 210 12.07 0.83 19.60
CA LEU A 210 11.81 -0.52 20.12
C LEU A 210 10.52 -0.55 20.95
N ALA A 211 9.65 -1.50 20.69
CA ALA A 211 8.40 -1.70 21.44
C ALA A 211 8.64 -1.96 22.92
N SER A 212 9.74 -2.62 23.27
CA SER A 212 10.17 -2.86 24.66
C SER A 212 10.56 -1.57 25.40
N VAL A 213 10.87 -0.50 24.68
CA VAL A 213 11.25 0.80 25.25
C VAL A 213 10.09 1.79 25.22
N ASN A 214 9.35 1.86 24.10
CA ASN A 214 8.31 2.87 23.89
C ASN A 214 6.90 2.38 24.25
N HIS A 215 6.74 1.10 24.60
CA HIS A 215 5.48 0.50 25.02
C HIS A 215 4.32 0.72 24.01
N GLY A 216 4.63 0.68 22.70
CA GLY A 216 3.68 0.90 21.63
C GLY A 216 3.44 2.36 21.27
N GLN A 217 4.16 3.30 21.88
CA GLN A 217 4.08 4.74 21.64
C GLN A 217 5.43 5.30 21.14
N PRO A 218 5.82 5.03 19.91
CA PRO A 218 7.10 5.47 19.38
C PRO A 218 7.18 7.01 19.36
N PRO A 219 8.33 7.60 19.79
CA PRO A 219 8.51 9.04 19.80
C PRO A 219 8.58 9.64 18.38
N VAL A 220 8.90 8.83 17.39
CA VAL A 220 8.79 9.18 15.97
C VAL A 220 7.82 8.20 15.34
N ALA A 221 6.57 8.63 15.14
CA ALA A 221 5.51 7.81 14.57
C ALA A 221 5.40 7.98 13.05
N ALA A 222 5.72 9.17 12.54
CA ALA A 222 5.71 9.48 11.11
C ALA A 222 6.76 10.53 10.75
N THR A 223 7.19 10.56 9.49
CA THR A 223 8.18 11.50 8.95
C THR A 223 7.77 12.01 7.58
N ALA A 224 8.12 13.25 7.25
CA ALA A 224 7.85 13.82 5.93
C ALA A 224 8.76 13.23 4.82
N LYS A 225 9.91 12.67 5.20
CA LYS A 225 10.88 12.07 4.26
C LYS A 225 11.54 10.83 4.88
N PRO A 226 11.86 9.81 4.08
CA PRO A 226 12.58 8.63 4.56
C PRO A 226 13.91 9.00 5.22
N GLY A 227 14.27 8.32 6.30
CA GLY A 227 15.55 8.48 7.01
C GLY A 227 15.67 9.75 7.86
N VAL A 228 14.69 10.63 7.89
CA VAL A 228 14.70 11.87 8.69
C VAL A 228 13.90 11.65 9.98
N PHE A 229 14.59 11.46 11.10
CA PHE A 229 13.97 11.16 12.39
C PHE A 229 13.96 12.36 13.37
N THR A 230 14.37 13.54 12.92
CA THR A 230 14.42 14.77 13.72
C THR A 230 14.08 15.99 12.89
N GLY A 231 13.54 17.03 13.52
CA GLY A 231 13.26 18.31 12.86
C GLY A 231 11.84 18.41 12.29
N HIS A 232 11.66 19.28 11.32
CA HIS A 232 10.37 19.54 10.70
C HIS A 232 9.81 18.29 9.98
N GLY A 233 8.50 18.05 10.14
CA GLY A 233 7.81 16.94 9.51
C GLY A 233 8.08 15.59 10.17
N VAL A 234 8.50 15.61 11.43
CA VAL A 234 8.57 14.43 12.30
C VAL A 234 7.40 14.51 13.28
N GLU A 235 6.55 13.50 13.25
CA GLU A 235 5.35 13.42 14.10
C GLU A 235 5.53 12.34 15.17
N ALA A 236 5.18 12.68 16.40
CA ALA A 236 5.13 11.75 17.50
C ALA A 236 3.81 10.98 17.52
N THR A 237 3.75 9.89 18.28
CA THR A 237 2.49 9.25 18.64
C THR A 237 1.65 10.25 19.44
N GLY A 238 0.45 10.52 18.96
CA GLY A 238 -0.50 11.43 19.58
C GLY A 238 -1.69 10.69 20.17
N THR A 239 -2.33 11.28 21.15
CA THR A 239 -3.70 10.90 21.53
C THR A 239 -4.63 11.45 20.43
N PRO A 240 -5.56 10.67 19.84
CA PRO A 240 -6.46 11.18 18.83
C PRO A 240 -7.27 12.34 19.44
N GLN A 241 -7.02 13.55 19.00
CA GLN A 241 -7.83 14.72 19.40
C GLN A 241 -9.15 14.78 18.63
N HIS A 242 -9.26 13.94 17.58
CA HIS A 242 -10.50 13.75 16.86
C HIS A 242 -10.70 12.24 16.62
N PRO A 243 -11.94 11.74 16.62
CA PRO A 243 -12.20 10.48 15.96
C PRO A 243 -11.57 10.60 14.58
N VAL A 244 -10.84 9.59 14.12
CA VAL A 244 -10.25 9.56 12.77
C VAL A 244 -11.40 9.49 11.76
N THR A 245 -12.17 10.56 11.68
CA THR A 245 -12.89 10.94 10.48
C THR A 245 -11.77 11.40 9.58
N ASN A 246 -11.40 10.59 8.62
CA ASN A 246 -10.41 10.89 7.59
C ASN A 246 -10.80 12.15 6.82
N GLY A 247 -10.53 13.29 7.40
CA GLY A 247 -10.87 14.60 6.87
C GLY A 247 -10.14 15.65 7.69
N ALA A 248 -8.89 15.93 7.34
CA ALA A 248 -8.25 17.15 7.80
C ALA A 248 -9.07 18.33 7.26
N ALA A 249 -9.93 18.88 8.11
CA ALA A 249 -10.51 20.20 7.86
C ALA A 249 -9.34 21.19 7.89
N ALA A 250 -8.94 21.66 6.72
CA ALA A 250 -8.08 22.82 6.61
C ALA A 250 -8.73 23.97 7.39
N LYS A 251 -8.11 24.38 8.50
CA LYS A 251 -8.40 25.67 9.12
C LYS A 251 -7.86 26.75 8.19
N ASP A 252 -8.70 27.18 7.28
CA ASP A 252 -8.49 28.45 6.60
C ASP A 252 -9.52 29.44 7.17
N ALA A 253 -9.08 30.22 8.14
CA ALA A 253 -9.80 31.37 8.63
C ALA A 253 -9.43 32.57 7.72
N GLY A 254 -10.09 32.65 6.58
CA GLY A 254 -10.01 33.78 5.68
C GLY A 254 -11.39 34.13 5.15
N THR A 255 -12.00 35.15 5.75
CA THR A 255 -13.23 35.81 5.28
C THR A 255 -13.03 36.28 3.83
N ALA A 256 -13.76 35.67 2.87
CA ALA A 256 -13.85 36.19 1.52
C ALA A 256 -15.33 36.39 1.12
N PRO A 257 -15.62 37.43 0.33
CA PRO A 257 -16.98 37.88 0.06
C PRO A 257 -17.72 36.97 -0.94
N ALA A 258 -19.03 36.93 -0.79
CA ALA A 258 -19.97 36.21 -1.62
C ALA A 258 -19.82 36.58 -3.12
N THR A 259 -19.71 35.60 -3.98
CA THR A 259 -19.83 35.70 -5.43
C THR A 259 -20.79 34.65 -5.98
N PRO A 260 -21.52 34.93 -7.08
CA PRO A 260 -22.82 34.35 -7.39
C PRO A 260 -22.76 32.95 -7.99
N ALA A 261 -23.89 32.26 -7.87
CA ALA A 261 -24.18 30.93 -8.37
C ALA A 261 -23.80 30.72 -9.84
N HIS A 262 -23.05 29.64 -10.12
CA HIS A 262 -22.84 29.07 -11.44
C HIS A 262 -23.53 27.70 -11.56
N PRO A 263 -23.99 27.33 -12.76
CA PRO A 263 -24.96 26.26 -12.95
C PRO A 263 -24.34 24.86 -12.80
N ASN A 264 -25.20 23.91 -12.41
CA ASN A 264 -24.95 22.47 -12.33
C ASN A 264 -24.07 21.93 -13.46
N VAL A 265 -22.85 21.50 -13.11
CA VAL A 265 -22.04 20.61 -13.93
C VAL A 265 -22.27 19.19 -13.43
N ALA A 266 -22.74 18.34 -14.33
CA ALA A 266 -23.03 16.95 -14.08
C ALA A 266 -21.81 16.22 -13.52
N THR A 267 -22.02 15.42 -12.48
CA THR A 267 -21.06 14.49 -11.89
C THR A 267 -20.52 13.55 -12.97
N PRO A 268 -19.19 13.40 -13.13
CA PRO A 268 -18.66 12.36 -14.01
C PRO A 268 -18.96 10.97 -13.45
N SER A 269 -19.76 10.21 -14.17
CA SER A 269 -19.95 8.78 -13.90
C SER A 269 -18.65 8.04 -14.19
N TYR A 270 -18.10 7.34 -13.21
CA TYR A 270 -17.01 6.42 -13.42
C TYR A 270 -17.48 5.25 -14.31
N PRO A 271 -16.69 4.79 -15.29
CA PRO A 271 -17.03 3.57 -16.01
C PRO A 271 -17.03 2.40 -15.04
N ASN A 272 -18.19 1.79 -14.89
CA ASN A 272 -18.38 0.55 -14.14
C ASN A 272 -17.73 -0.59 -14.96
N ASN A 273 -16.55 -1.03 -14.54
CA ASN A 273 -15.81 -2.13 -15.17
C ASN A 273 -16.33 -3.52 -14.75
N ASN A 274 -17.62 -3.66 -14.49
CA ASN A 274 -18.21 -4.97 -14.40
C ASN A 274 -18.49 -5.49 -15.81
N PRO A 275 -18.01 -6.68 -16.19
CA PRO A 275 -18.38 -7.28 -17.45
C PRO A 275 -19.90 -7.53 -17.48
N PRO A 276 -20.55 -7.39 -18.65
CA PRO A 276 -21.98 -7.62 -18.77
C PRO A 276 -22.34 -9.04 -18.33
N PRO A 277 -23.51 -9.23 -17.71
CA PRO A 277 -23.97 -10.56 -17.30
C PRO A 277 -24.11 -11.46 -18.55
N LYS A 278 -23.61 -12.69 -18.41
CA LYS A 278 -23.69 -13.71 -19.45
C LYS A 278 -25.17 -13.93 -19.83
N PRO A 279 -25.52 -13.97 -21.14
CA PRO A 279 -26.90 -14.23 -21.57
C PRO A 279 -27.42 -15.55 -20.98
N ALA A 280 -28.66 -15.54 -20.50
CA ALA A 280 -29.33 -16.73 -20.04
C ALA A 280 -29.47 -17.75 -21.20
N PRO A 281 -29.34 -19.06 -20.93
CA PRO A 281 -29.51 -20.08 -21.96
C PRO A 281 -30.94 -20.02 -22.51
N HIS A 282 -31.04 -20.03 -23.84
CA HIS A 282 -32.33 -20.17 -24.53
C HIS A 282 -33.01 -21.47 -24.12
N PRO A 283 -34.34 -21.49 -23.91
CA PRO A 283 -35.07 -22.72 -23.68
C PRO A 283 -35.02 -23.61 -24.90
N GLU A 284 -34.58 -24.87 -24.73
CA GLU A 284 -34.62 -25.87 -25.76
C GLU A 284 -36.08 -26.09 -26.22
N SER A 285 -36.26 -25.97 -27.55
CA SER A 285 -37.52 -26.29 -28.21
C SER A 285 -37.79 -27.81 -28.14
N LYS A 286 -38.93 -28.20 -27.54
CA LYS A 286 -39.41 -29.58 -27.51
C LYS A 286 -39.61 -30.10 -28.94
N PRO A 287 -39.23 -31.34 -29.24
CA PRO A 287 -39.48 -31.94 -30.50
C PRO A 287 -41.01 -32.17 -30.71
N GLN A 288 -41.49 -31.81 -31.91
CA GLN A 288 -42.85 -32.01 -32.35
C GLN A 288 -43.04 -33.49 -32.68
N PRO A 289 -44.18 -34.14 -32.36
CA PRO A 289 -44.40 -35.53 -32.69
C PRO A 289 -44.65 -35.71 -34.17
N GLU A 290 -43.91 -36.64 -34.78
CA GLU A 290 -44.13 -37.12 -36.16
C GLU A 290 -45.51 -37.75 -36.31
N SER A 291 -46.28 -37.29 -37.30
CA SER A 291 -47.48 -37.94 -37.82
C SER A 291 -47.05 -39.08 -38.75
N LYS A 292 -47.40 -40.31 -38.41
CA LYS A 292 -47.32 -41.48 -39.28
C LYS A 292 -48.54 -41.60 -40.15
N PRO A 293 -48.39 -42.17 -41.40
CA PRO A 293 -49.45 -42.27 -42.44
C PRO A 293 -50.56 -43.28 -42.10
#